data_886133dedcf3e84847a2c2739694ed92
#
_entry.id   886133dedcf3e84847a2c2739694ed92
#
_cell.length_a   1.000
_cell.length_b   1.000
_cell.length_c   1.000
_cell.angle_alpha   90.00
_cell.angle_beta   90.00
_cell.angle_gamma   90.00
#
_symmetry.space_group_name_H-M   'P 1'
#
loop_
_entity.id
_entity.type
_entity.pdbx_description
1 polymer ?
#
loop_
_entity_poly.entity_id
_entity_poly.type
_entity_poly.pdbx_seq_one_letter_code
_entity_poly.pdbx_strand_id
1 'polypeptide(L)' 'MLMTGSGKAARIHYLPGTFRLLSDGDHVVCAVTGAPIPIHELRYWSVERQEPYVDAEASLKAERAAAAGG' A
#
# COMPACT_ATOMS: atom_id res chain seq x y z
N MET A 1 -11.66 22.56 -7.51
CA MET A 1 -11.37 22.21 -7.15
C MET A 1 -10.63 22.13 -6.62
N LEU A 2 -10.35 22.13 -6.23
CA LEU A 2 -9.64 22.01 -5.82
C LEU A 2 -9.18 21.37 -5.22
N MET A 3 -8.99 20.76 -5.43
CA MET A 3 -8.61 20.18 -4.80
C MET A 3 -7.51 20.31 -4.30
N THR A 4 -7.15 20.38 -3.99
CA THR A 4 -6.01 20.69 -3.34
C THR A 4 -5.05 19.59 -3.47
N GLY A 5 -3.89 19.67 -3.48
CA GLY A 5 -2.91 18.67 -3.70
C GLY A 5 -3.04 17.40 -2.88
N SER A 6 -3.89 17.43 -1.87
CA SER A 6 -4.09 16.23 -1.10
C SER A 6 -4.81 15.22 -1.97
N GLY A 7 -4.57 13.98 -1.80
CA GLY A 7 -5.16 12.95 -2.61
C GLY A 7 -4.26 12.42 -3.71
N LYS A 8 -3.07 12.95 -3.82
CA LYS A 8 -2.13 12.43 -4.79
C LYS A 8 -1.51 11.15 -4.25
N ALA A 9 -1.62 10.06 -5.02
CA ALA A 9 -1.05 8.78 -4.61
C ALA A 9 0.46 8.80 -4.79
N ALA A 10 1.17 8.29 -3.79
CA ALA A 10 2.61 8.18 -3.85
C ALA A 10 2.99 6.90 -4.58
N ARG A 11 4.18 6.89 -5.15
CA ARG A 11 4.77 5.67 -5.68
C ARG A 11 5.87 5.23 -4.73
N ILE A 12 5.85 3.96 -4.37
CA ILE A 12 6.74 3.43 -3.34
C ILE A 12 7.37 2.13 -3.80
N HIS A 13 8.63 1.98 -3.45
CA HIS A 13 9.33 0.71 -3.59
C HIS A 13 9.37 0.06 -2.20
N TYR A 14 8.70 -1.07 -2.05
CA TYR A 14 8.58 -1.76 -0.77
C TYR A 14 9.78 -2.67 -0.54
N LEU A 15 10.33 -2.59 0.67
CA LEU A 15 11.51 -3.36 1.07
C LEU A 15 11.21 -4.07 2.37
N PRO A 16 12.01 -5.10 2.74
CA PRO A 16 11.82 -5.74 4.04
C PRO A 16 11.98 -4.73 5.17
N GLY A 17 10.91 -4.51 5.93
CA GLY A 17 10.96 -3.65 7.10
C GLY A 17 10.96 -2.16 6.82
N THR A 18 10.96 -1.74 5.56
CA THR A 18 10.96 -0.31 5.24
C THR A 18 10.46 -0.09 3.82
N PHE A 19 10.43 1.16 3.38
CA PHE A 19 10.05 1.48 2.01
C PHE A 19 10.77 2.75 1.57
N ARG A 20 10.79 2.96 0.24
CA ARG A 20 11.39 4.15 -0.35
C ARG A 20 10.35 4.84 -1.22
N LEU A 21 10.23 6.16 -1.06
CA LEU A 21 9.37 6.95 -1.93
C LEU A 21 10.04 7.12 -3.28
N LEU A 22 9.33 6.73 -4.34
CA LEU A 22 9.80 6.94 -5.70
C LEU A 22 9.22 8.23 -6.27
N SER A 23 8.01 8.59 -5.86
CA SER A 23 7.45 9.89 -6.21
C SER A 23 6.54 10.33 -5.08
N ASP A 24 6.43 11.65 -4.92
CA ASP A 24 5.70 12.25 -3.80
C ASP A 24 4.21 11.95 -3.85
N GLY A 25 3.62 11.91 -2.68
CA GLY A 25 2.19 11.73 -2.52
C GLY A 25 1.91 11.63 -1.04
N ASP A 26 0.65 11.70 -0.66
CA ASP A 26 0.27 11.66 0.74
C ASP A 26 -0.31 10.32 1.16
N HIS A 27 -0.54 9.42 0.21
CA HIS A 27 -1.12 8.11 0.51
C HIS A 27 -0.79 7.09 -0.57
N VAL A 28 -1.07 5.83 -0.26
CA VAL A 28 -1.12 4.77 -1.25
C VAL A 28 -2.47 4.07 -1.09
N VAL A 29 -2.82 3.19 -2.02
CA VAL A 29 -4.12 2.51 -2.01
C VAL A 29 -3.92 1.05 -1.68
N CYS A 30 -4.69 0.54 -0.71
CA CYS A 30 -4.62 -0.86 -0.32
C CYS A 30 -4.98 -1.76 -1.50
N ALA A 31 -4.16 -2.77 -1.75
CA ALA A 31 -4.35 -3.67 -2.88
C ALA A 31 -5.57 -4.57 -2.70
N VAL A 32 -6.01 -4.77 -1.46
CA VAL A 32 -7.13 -5.67 -1.18
C VAL A 32 -8.44 -4.92 -1.07
N THR A 33 -8.46 -3.81 -0.30
CA THR A 33 -9.70 -3.12 0.01
C THR A 33 -9.93 -1.87 -0.82
N GLY A 34 -8.88 -1.33 -1.44
CA GLY A 34 -8.99 -0.07 -2.15
C GLY A 34 -8.98 1.15 -1.24
N ALA A 35 -8.81 0.96 0.06
CA ALA A 35 -8.82 2.07 1.01
C ALA A 35 -7.53 2.87 0.90
N PRO A 36 -7.60 4.20 1.06
CA PRO A 36 -6.37 4.99 1.09
C PRO A 36 -5.62 4.77 2.39
N ILE A 37 -4.30 4.71 2.28
CA ILE A 37 -3.42 4.50 3.43
C ILE A 37 -2.48 5.70 3.51
N PRO A 38 -2.64 6.58 4.49
CA PRO A 38 -1.68 7.68 4.65
C PRO A 38 -0.27 7.12 4.81
N ILE A 39 0.71 7.77 4.22
CA ILE A 39 2.07 7.26 4.22
C ILE A 39 2.56 6.99 5.64
N HIS A 40 2.24 7.88 6.58
CA HIS A 40 2.72 7.72 7.95
C HIS A 40 2.01 6.58 8.70
N GLU A 41 0.95 6.00 8.11
CA GLU A 41 0.25 4.86 8.70
C GLU A 41 0.54 3.57 7.95
N LEU A 42 1.37 3.62 6.93
CA LEU A 42 1.68 2.44 6.12
C LEU A 42 2.56 1.49 6.92
N ARG A 43 2.06 0.28 7.18
CA ARG A 43 2.75 -0.71 8.00
C ARG A 43 2.82 -2.09 7.38
N TYR A 44 1.92 -2.40 6.46
CA TYR A 44 1.82 -3.73 5.88
C TYR A 44 1.95 -3.66 4.38
N TRP A 45 2.81 -4.50 3.82
CA TRP A 45 3.01 -4.57 2.38
C TRP A 45 3.66 -5.89 2.02
N SER A 46 3.65 -6.21 0.72
CA SER A 46 4.32 -7.37 0.20
C SER A 46 5.50 -6.91 -0.64
N VAL A 47 6.68 -7.37 -0.28
CA VAL A 47 7.89 -7.06 -1.07
C VAL A 47 7.82 -7.79 -2.42
N GLU A 48 7.35 -9.02 -2.41
CA GLU A 48 7.28 -9.82 -3.63
C GLU A 48 6.28 -9.27 -4.63
N ARG A 49 5.11 -8.86 -4.14
CA ARG A 49 4.06 -8.34 -4.99
C ARG A 49 4.12 -6.83 -5.14
N GLN A 50 4.94 -6.15 -4.32
CA GLN A 50 5.11 -4.70 -4.36
C GLN A 50 3.78 -4.00 -4.22
N GLU A 51 3.04 -4.32 -3.16
CA GLU A 51 1.73 -3.73 -2.92
C GLU A 51 1.49 -3.53 -1.43
N PRO A 52 0.75 -2.47 -1.08
CA PRO A 52 0.49 -2.14 0.33
C PRO A 52 -0.84 -2.71 0.80
N TYR A 53 -0.99 -2.82 2.11
CA TYR A 53 -2.23 -3.27 2.74
C TYR A 53 -2.59 -2.35 3.87
N VAL A 54 -3.88 -2.05 4.01
CA VAL A 54 -4.34 -1.07 4.99
C VAL A 54 -4.19 -1.59 6.42
N ASP A 55 -4.28 -2.90 6.61
CA ASP A 55 -4.16 -3.49 7.94
C ASP A 55 -3.72 -4.95 7.83
N ALA A 56 -3.58 -5.59 8.99
CA ALA A 56 -3.12 -6.97 9.05
C ALA A 56 -4.11 -7.93 8.38
N GLU A 57 -5.40 -7.62 8.49
CA GLU A 57 -6.42 -8.46 7.88
C GLU A 57 -6.31 -8.44 6.36
N ALA A 58 -6.10 -7.27 5.79
CA ALA A 58 -5.93 -7.15 4.34
C ALA A 58 -4.67 -7.89 3.89
N SER A 59 -3.61 -7.79 4.68
CA SER A 59 -2.36 -8.50 4.39
C SER A 59 -2.59 -10.01 4.39
N LEU A 60 -3.33 -10.50 5.38
CA LEU A 60 -3.63 -11.93 5.48
C LEU A 60 -4.48 -12.40 4.31
N LYS A 61 -5.48 -11.62 3.91
CA LYS A 61 -6.29 -11.96 2.76
C LYS A 61 -5.47 -12.05 1.49
N ALA A 62 -4.53 -11.13 1.32
CA ALA A 62 -3.67 -11.14 0.15
C ALA A 62 -2.78 -12.38 0.14
N GLU A 63 -2.27 -12.79 1.30
CA GLU A 63 -1.46 -14.00 1.39
C GLU A 63 -2.28 -15.23 1.04
N ARG A 64 -3.50 -15.31 1.54
CA ARG A 64 -4.37 -16.43 1.23
C ARG A 64 -4.72 -16.50 -0.24
N ALA A 65 -5.02 -15.35 -0.84
CA ALA A 65 -5.35 -15.30 -2.26
C ALA A 65 -4.16 -15.71 -3.10
N ALA A 66 -2.96 -15.28 -2.74
CA ALA A 66 -1.76 -15.65 -3.47
C ALA A 66 -1.49 -17.15 -3.35
N ALA A 67 -1.65 -17.69 -2.16
CA ALA A 67 -1.44 -19.12 -1.94
C ALA A 67 -2.47 -19.96 -2.68
N ALA A 68 -3.74 -19.53 -2.65
CA ALA A 68 -4.82 -20.27 -3.29
C ALA A 68 -4.72 -20.17 -4.81
N GLY A 69 -4.30 -19.02 -5.32
CA GLY A 69 -4.21 -18.80 -6.74
C GLY A 69 -2.94 -19.36 -7.35
N GLY A 70 -2.00 -19.71 -6.49
CA GLY A 70 -0.70 -20.21 -6.92
C GLY A 70 -0.74 -21.52 -7.53
#